data_11c0ef46b8be784fd1150540e119422b
#
_entry.id   11c0ef46b8be784fd1150540e119422b
#
_cell.length_a   1.000
_cell.length_b   1.000
_cell.length_c   1.000
_cell.angle_alpha   90.00
_cell.angle_beta   90.00
_cell.angle_gamma   90.00
#
_symmetry.space_group_name_H-M   'P 1'
#
loop_
_entity.id
_entity.type
_entity.pdbx_description
1 polymer ?
#
loop_
_entity_poly.entity_id
_entity_poly.type
_entity_poly.pdbx_seq_one_letter_code
_entity_poly.pdbx_strand_id
1 'polypeptide(L)'
;SFQLAAAHRLARDLIDAAKRIGEVPDPMWLDVEKRLPLYTADYSGIMLFKGQRFVESHRHHSHMAGLYPFDTIDFSDPKTLRTVEMTYRNWTRMGMGLWSGWCVPWASIPHTHIGNAPAAVFMLHAWDTFFTNPGYGSRHDVYNQGLSIMRRGTNSGRFTVAGDAPGEEIMQMDGMCA
;
A
#
# COMPACT_ATOMS: atom_id res chain seq x y z
N SER A 1 2.18 -0.47 -12.03
CA SER A 1 2.35 0.94 -11.51
C SER A 1 3.43 1.05 -10.43
N PHE A 2 3.73 0.00 -9.67
CA PHE A 2 4.78 0.03 -8.64
C PHE A 2 6.15 0.46 -9.19
N GLN A 3 6.63 -0.20 -10.26
CA GLN A 3 7.94 0.13 -10.87
C GLN A 3 7.98 1.57 -11.40
N LEU A 4 6.87 2.06 -11.95
CA LEU A 4 6.78 3.45 -12.43
C LEU A 4 6.94 4.43 -11.27
N ALA A 5 6.24 4.20 -10.17
CA ALA A 5 6.34 5.03 -8.98
C ALA A 5 7.76 5.03 -8.40
N ALA A 6 8.38 3.85 -8.30
CA ALA A 6 9.77 3.73 -7.83
C ALA A 6 10.76 4.45 -8.77
N ALA A 7 10.61 4.32 -10.09
CA ALA A 7 11.47 4.99 -11.06
C ALA A 7 11.35 6.51 -10.98
N HIS A 8 10.13 7.04 -10.90
CA HIS A 8 9.90 8.47 -10.72
C HIS A 8 10.47 8.99 -9.41
N ARG A 9 10.25 8.29 -8.31
CA ARG A 9 10.78 8.67 -7.01
C ARG A 9 12.31 8.73 -7.03
N LEU A 10 12.96 7.69 -7.55
CA LEU A 10 14.41 7.64 -7.68
C LEU A 10 14.94 8.78 -8.56
N ALA A 11 14.32 9.01 -9.71
CA ALA A 11 14.75 10.09 -10.62
C ALA A 11 14.64 11.46 -9.95
N ARG A 12 13.53 11.75 -9.26
CA ARG A 12 13.33 13.00 -8.52
C ARG A 12 14.38 13.20 -7.42
N ASP A 13 14.62 12.16 -6.63
CA ASP A 13 15.60 12.22 -5.54
C ASP A 13 17.02 12.45 -6.08
N LEU A 14 17.41 11.80 -7.17
CA LEU A 14 18.70 11.99 -7.82
C LEU A 14 18.84 13.39 -8.43
N ILE A 15 17.80 13.89 -9.08
CA ILE A 15 17.76 15.26 -9.61
C ILE A 15 17.93 16.29 -8.49
N ASP A 16 17.20 16.10 -7.39
CA ASP A 16 17.27 17.02 -6.25
C ASP A 16 18.63 16.93 -5.53
N ALA A 17 19.18 15.74 -5.39
CA ALA A 17 20.50 15.53 -4.81
C ALA A 17 21.58 16.25 -5.65
N ALA A 18 21.59 16.05 -6.97
CA ALA A 18 22.53 16.73 -7.88
C ALA A 18 22.48 18.25 -7.72
N LYS A 19 21.27 18.82 -7.75
CA LYS A 19 21.08 20.27 -7.56
C LYS A 19 21.61 20.77 -6.21
N ARG A 20 21.40 20.01 -5.13
CA ARG A 20 21.86 20.39 -3.78
C ARG A 20 23.36 20.42 -3.62
N ILE A 21 24.08 19.57 -4.36
CA ILE A 21 25.55 19.54 -4.37
C ILE A 21 26.15 20.41 -5.48
N GLY A 22 25.34 21.16 -6.24
CA GLY A 22 25.78 22.05 -7.31
C GLY A 22 26.15 21.35 -8.62
N GLU A 23 25.70 20.11 -8.80
CA GLU A 23 25.93 19.31 -10.00
C GLU A 23 24.76 19.41 -10.99
N VAL A 24 25.05 19.18 -12.26
CA VAL A 24 24.02 19.11 -13.30
C VAL A 24 23.40 17.71 -13.27
N PRO A 25 22.06 17.59 -13.15
CA PRO A 25 21.40 16.29 -13.18
C PRO A 25 21.65 15.53 -14.48
N ASP A 26 21.82 14.22 -14.38
CA ASP A 26 21.98 13.36 -15.55
C ASP A 26 20.74 13.48 -16.45
N PRO A 27 20.92 13.68 -17.78
CA PRO A 27 19.81 13.76 -18.73
C PRO A 27 18.85 12.55 -18.69
N MET A 28 19.32 11.37 -18.33
CA MET A 28 18.50 10.17 -18.21
C MET A 28 17.46 10.32 -17.10
N TRP A 29 17.80 10.94 -15.97
CA TRP A 29 16.83 11.14 -14.87
C TRP A 29 15.74 12.13 -15.26
N LEU A 30 16.11 13.18 -15.99
CA LEU A 30 15.15 14.14 -16.55
C LEU A 30 14.23 13.49 -17.60
N ASP A 31 14.78 12.57 -18.40
CA ASP A 31 14.04 11.84 -19.42
C ASP A 31 13.03 10.86 -18.79
N VAL A 32 13.39 10.20 -17.69
CA VAL A 32 12.46 9.37 -16.88
C VAL A 32 11.25 10.20 -16.44
N GLU A 33 11.47 11.35 -15.79
CA GLU A 33 10.38 12.21 -15.32
C GLU A 33 9.50 12.73 -16.45
N LYS A 34 10.06 12.99 -17.60
CA LYS A 34 9.33 13.55 -18.74
C LYS A 34 8.54 12.53 -19.54
N ARG A 35 9.06 11.32 -19.69
CA ARG A 35 8.56 10.34 -20.68
C ARG A 35 7.83 9.15 -20.09
N LEU A 36 8.14 8.72 -18.87
CA LEU A 36 7.42 7.63 -18.27
C LEU A 36 6.07 8.12 -17.73
N PRO A 37 4.99 7.33 -17.89
CA PRO A 37 3.73 7.63 -17.21
C PRO A 37 3.88 7.41 -15.70
N LEU A 38 3.22 8.23 -14.88
CA LEU A 38 3.24 8.07 -13.43
C LEU A 38 2.59 6.75 -12.98
N TYR A 39 1.57 6.32 -13.69
CA TYR A 39 0.83 5.08 -13.45
C TYR A 39 0.12 4.64 -14.73
N THR A 40 -0.41 3.42 -14.72
CA THR A 40 -1.39 2.98 -15.70
C THR A 40 -2.76 2.88 -15.03
N ALA A 41 -3.82 3.35 -15.71
CA ALA A 41 -5.16 3.38 -15.15
C ALA A 41 -6.22 3.09 -16.23
N ASP A 42 -7.38 2.63 -15.77
CA ASP A 42 -8.60 2.53 -16.56
C ASP A 42 -9.82 3.01 -15.71
N TYR A 43 -11.03 2.62 -16.08
CA TYR A 43 -12.23 2.99 -15.34
C TYR A 43 -12.31 2.44 -13.90
N SER A 44 -11.50 1.44 -13.55
CA SER A 44 -11.40 0.90 -12.18
C SER A 44 -10.37 1.63 -11.31
N GLY A 45 -9.66 2.60 -11.87
CA GLY A 45 -8.58 3.33 -11.22
C GLY A 45 -7.20 2.83 -11.63
N ILE A 46 -6.20 2.99 -10.75
CA ILE A 46 -4.82 2.60 -11.00
C ILE A 46 -4.72 1.07 -11.07
N MET A 47 -4.07 0.59 -12.12
CA MET A 47 -3.86 -0.83 -12.39
C MET A 47 -2.55 -1.32 -11.76
N LEU A 48 -2.42 -2.62 -11.55
CA LEU A 48 -1.13 -3.25 -11.17
C LEU A 48 -0.05 -2.96 -12.21
N PHE A 49 -0.38 -3.24 -13.46
CA PHE A 49 0.38 -2.86 -14.66
C PHE A 49 -0.57 -2.77 -15.86
N LYS A 50 -0.09 -2.31 -17.01
CA LYS A 50 -0.93 -2.14 -18.20
C LYS A 50 -1.64 -3.46 -18.58
N GLY A 51 -2.96 -3.44 -18.56
CA GLY A 51 -3.81 -4.59 -18.85
C GLY A 51 -4.16 -5.48 -17.65
N GLN A 52 -3.57 -5.24 -16.48
CA GLN A 52 -3.85 -6.01 -15.27
C GLN A 52 -4.47 -5.13 -14.18
N ARG A 53 -5.75 -5.31 -13.93
CA ARG A 53 -6.49 -4.64 -12.86
C ARG A 53 -6.22 -5.28 -11.51
N PHE A 54 -6.49 -4.52 -10.45
CA PHE A 54 -6.64 -5.04 -9.10
C PHE A 54 -8.08 -5.59 -8.96
N VAL A 55 -8.23 -6.91 -8.96
CA VAL A 55 -9.54 -7.58 -9.07
C VAL A 55 -9.90 -8.46 -7.89
N GLU A 56 -9.00 -8.59 -6.93
CA GLU A 56 -9.22 -9.41 -5.72
C GLU A 56 -8.51 -8.79 -4.51
N SER A 57 -8.94 -9.17 -3.31
CA SER A 57 -8.22 -8.82 -2.08
C SER A 57 -6.81 -9.39 -2.12
N HIS A 58 -5.82 -8.59 -1.77
CA HIS A 58 -4.43 -9.03 -1.74
C HIS A 58 -3.67 -8.26 -0.66
N ARG A 59 -2.71 -8.92 0.01
CA ARG A 59 -1.89 -8.30 1.05
C ARG A 59 -0.94 -7.21 0.55
N HIS A 60 -0.61 -7.20 -0.74
CA HIS A 60 0.22 -6.15 -1.32
C HIS A 60 -0.65 -5.12 -2.06
N HIS A 61 -0.53 -3.87 -1.66
CA HIS A 61 -1.24 -2.73 -2.27
C HIS A 61 -0.38 -2.01 -3.30
N SER A 62 0.45 -2.75 -4.04
CA SER A 62 1.52 -2.24 -4.90
C SER A 62 1.03 -1.29 -6.01
N HIS A 63 -0.22 -1.39 -6.45
CA HIS A 63 -0.80 -0.45 -7.40
C HIS A 63 -0.95 0.96 -6.81
N MET A 64 -1.01 1.08 -5.50
CA MET A 64 -1.12 2.35 -4.77
C MET A 64 0.23 2.92 -4.32
N ALA A 65 1.35 2.30 -4.70
CA ALA A 65 2.68 2.72 -4.25
C ALA A 65 3.05 4.16 -4.65
N GLY A 66 2.46 4.69 -5.72
CA GLY A 66 2.62 6.08 -6.11
C GLY A 66 1.95 7.08 -5.16
N LEU A 67 0.98 6.61 -4.34
CA LEU A 67 0.36 7.38 -3.28
C LEU A 67 1.21 7.31 -2.01
N TYR A 68 1.62 6.10 -1.64
CA TYR A 68 2.52 5.80 -0.54
C TYR A 68 3.21 4.45 -0.80
N PRO A 69 4.54 4.30 -0.62
CA PRO A 69 5.46 5.27 0.03
C PRO A 69 6.17 6.23 -0.93
N PHE A 70 5.93 6.15 -2.24
CA PHE A 70 6.76 6.92 -3.19
C PHE A 70 6.30 8.36 -3.39
N ASP A 71 5.07 8.70 -3.04
CA ASP A 71 4.53 10.06 -3.09
C ASP A 71 4.79 10.75 -4.44
N THR A 72 4.49 10.04 -5.53
CA THR A 72 4.74 10.50 -6.90
C THR A 72 3.49 11.02 -7.59
N ILE A 73 2.32 10.83 -6.98
CA ILE A 73 1.01 11.20 -7.53
C ILE A 73 0.52 12.47 -6.84
N ASP A 74 0.35 13.54 -7.62
CA ASP A 74 -0.20 14.81 -7.16
C ASP A 74 -1.73 14.80 -7.23
N PHE A 75 -2.38 15.05 -6.10
CA PHE A 75 -3.85 15.11 -5.99
C PHE A 75 -4.44 16.48 -6.32
N SER A 76 -3.63 17.50 -6.53
CA SER A 76 -4.11 18.85 -6.87
C SER A 76 -4.75 18.91 -8.26
N ASP A 77 -4.36 18.00 -9.17
CA ASP A 77 -5.00 17.85 -10.47
C ASP A 77 -6.32 17.08 -10.36
N PRO A 78 -7.47 17.67 -10.77
CA PRO A 78 -8.78 17.03 -10.65
C PRO A 78 -8.92 15.69 -11.37
N LYS A 79 -8.21 15.51 -12.49
CA LYS A 79 -8.23 14.26 -13.25
C LYS A 79 -7.51 13.15 -12.49
N THR A 80 -6.38 13.47 -11.91
CA THR A 80 -5.59 12.57 -11.05
C THR A 80 -6.38 12.22 -9.80
N LEU A 81 -6.98 13.19 -9.13
CA LEU A 81 -7.83 12.98 -7.97
C LEU A 81 -8.97 12.00 -8.28
N ARG A 82 -9.67 12.18 -9.39
CA ARG A 82 -10.74 11.25 -9.81
C ARG A 82 -10.22 9.82 -10.02
N THR A 83 -9.05 9.66 -10.62
CA THR A 83 -8.42 8.34 -10.81
C THR A 83 -8.08 7.70 -9.46
N VAL A 84 -7.58 8.49 -8.53
CA VAL A 84 -7.27 8.06 -7.17
C VAL A 84 -8.53 7.65 -6.41
N GLU A 85 -9.60 8.43 -6.47
CA GLU A 85 -10.90 8.09 -5.88
C GLU A 85 -11.46 6.77 -6.42
N MET A 86 -11.37 6.55 -7.73
CA MET A 86 -11.77 5.28 -8.35
C MET A 86 -10.91 4.12 -7.87
N THR A 87 -9.61 4.34 -7.70
CA THR A 87 -8.67 3.34 -7.15
C THR A 87 -9.08 2.94 -5.74
N TYR A 88 -9.33 3.92 -4.88
CA TYR A 88 -9.78 3.69 -3.51
C TYR A 88 -11.12 2.95 -3.46
N ARG A 89 -12.08 3.39 -4.26
CA ARG A 89 -13.38 2.73 -4.35
C ARG A 89 -13.27 1.27 -4.78
N ASN A 90 -12.42 0.96 -5.75
CA ASN A 90 -12.17 -0.40 -6.19
C ASN A 90 -11.48 -1.22 -5.09
N TRP A 91 -10.40 -0.67 -4.52
CA TRP A 91 -9.62 -1.31 -3.47
C TRP A 91 -10.46 -1.65 -2.23
N THR A 92 -11.25 -0.70 -1.73
CA THR A 92 -12.12 -0.92 -0.57
C THR A 92 -13.21 -1.97 -0.84
N ARG A 93 -13.72 -2.05 -2.08
CA ARG A 93 -14.70 -3.07 -2.48
C ARG A 93 -14.11 -4.48 -2.50
N MET A 94 -12.83 -4.64 -2.75
CA MET A 94 -12.15 -5.95 -2.68
C MET A 94 -12.03 -6.44 -1.24
N GLY A 95 -12.07 -5.55 -0.27
CA GLY A 95 -12.05 -5.86 1.16
C GLY A 95 -10.72 -6.41 1.65
N MET A 96 -10.73 -6.80 2.92
CA MET A 96 -9.53 -7.18 3.68
C MET A 96 -9.29 -8.69 3.75
N GLY A 97 -10.02 -9.49 2.99
CA GLY A 97 -10.06 -10.95 3.15
C GLY A 97 -8.72 -11.69 3.02
N LEU A 98 -7.73 -11.10 2.34
CA LEU A 98 -6.39 -11.67 2.18
C LEU A 98 -5.28 -10.73 2.68
N TRP A 99 -5.60 -9.81 3.59
CA TRP A 99 -4.60 -8.92 4.17
C TRP A 99 -3.81 -9.62 5.27
N SER A 100 -2.58 -9.16 5.48
CA SER A 100 -1.72 -9.51 6.62
C SER A 100 -1.51 -8.31 7.53
N GLY A 101 -0.88 -8.50 8.67
CA GLY A 101 -0.76 -7.49 9.71
C GLY A 101 -0.19 -6.14 9.25
N TRP A 102 0.84 -6.15 8.39
CA TRP A 102 1.45 -4.92 7.88
C TRP A 102 0.55 -4.12 6.92
N CYS A 103 -0.41 -4.81 6.26
CA CYS A 103 -1.31 -4.17 5.30
C CYS A 103 -2.24 -3.17 5.98
N VAL A 104 -2.58 -3.44 7.23
CA VAL A 104 -3.63 -2.70 7.94
C VAL A 104 -3.15 -1.31 8.36
N PRO A 105 -2.00 -1.15 9.07
CA PRO A 105 -1.46 0.18 9.34
C PRO A 105 -1.03 0.90 8.06
N TRP A 106 -0.49 0.16 7.06
CA TRP A 106 -0.20 0.76 5.76
C TRP A 106 -1.46 1.36 5.12
N ALA A 107 -2.59 0.66 5.20
CA ALA A 107 -3.87 1.16 4.67
C ALA A 107 -4.36 2.43 5.38
N SER A 108 -4.02 2.62 6.65
CA SER A 108 -4.30 3.86 7.37
C SER A 108 -3.67 5.07 6.67
N ILE A 109 -2.42 4.95 6.22
CA ILE A 109 -1.69 6.04 5.57
C ILE A 109 -2.36 6.50 4.27
N PRO A 110 -2.63 5.63 3.26
CA PRO A 110 -3.40 6.03 2.10
C PRO A 110 -4.76 6.67 2.44
N HIS A 111 -5.48 6.19 3.47
CA HIS A 111 -6.73 6.83 3.88
C HIS A 111 -6.54 8.27 4.37
N THR A 112 -5.42 8.59 5.04
CA THR A 112 -5.12 9.99 5.40
C THR A 112 -4.89 10.86 4.16
N HIS A 113 -4.26 10.33 3.13
CA HIS A 113 -3.97 11.07 1.90
C HIS A 113 -5.24 11.55 1.17
N ILE A 114 -6.33 10.81 1.26
CA ILE A 114 -7.62 11.23 0.68
C ILE A 114 -8.55 11.93 1.69
N GLY A 115 -8.04 12.26 2.88
CA GLY A 115 -8.82 12.94 3.91
C GLY A 115 -9.86 12.06 4.62
N ASN A 116 -9.78 10.73 4.49
CA ASN A 116 -10.70 9.80 5.16
C ASN A 116 -10.18 9.40 6.55
N ALA A 117 -10.16 10.36 7.48
CA ALA A 117 -9.68 10.15 8.84
C ALA A 117 -10.43 9.02 9.60
N PRO A 118 -11.77 8.89 9.51
CA PRO A 118 -12.46 7.76 10.16
C PRO A 118 -11.95 6.39 9.71
N ALA A 119 -11.70 6.21 8.42
CA ALA A 119 -11.17 4.94 7.91
C ALA A 119 -9.72 4.73 8.35
N ALA A 120 -8.90 5.76 8.37
CA ALA A 120 -7.52 5.68 8.86
C ALA A 120 -7.47 5.21 10.32
N VAL A 121 -8.27 5.81 11.18
CA VAL A 121 -8.37 5.42 12.60
C VAL A 121 -8.92 4.01 12.76
N PHE A 122 -9.93 3.64 11.97
CA PHE A 122 -10.48 2.28 11.98
C PHE A 122 -9.40 1.23 11.65
N MET A 123 -8.54 1.51 10.66
CA MET A 123 -7.45 0.60 10.30
C MET A 123 -6.45 0.43 11.45
N LEU A 124 -6.09 1.49 12.16
CA LEU A 124 -5.20 1.39 13.33
C LEU A 124 -5.83 0.59 14.47
N HIS A 125 -7.11 0.78 14.76
CA HIS A 125 -7.81 -0.03 15.75
C HIS A 125 -7.92 -1.50 15.33
N ALA A 126 -8.17 -1.77 14.05
CA ALA A 126 -8.21 -3.13 13.53
C ALA A 126 -6.84 -3.82 13.65
N TRP A 127 -5.77 -3.09 13.35
CA TRP A 127 -4.41 -3.61 13.53
C TRP A 127 -4.10 -3.91 14.99
N ASP A 128 -4.34 -2.96 15.89
CA ASP A 128 -4.12 -3.14 17.32
C ASP A 128 -4.91 -4.32 17.88
N THR A 129 -6.18 -4.45 17.48
CA THR A 129 -7.06 -5.50 17.97
C THR A 129 -6.72 -6.90 17.47
N PHE A 130 -6.36 -7.04 16.19
CA PHE A 130 -6.27 -8.33 15.53
C PHE A 130 -4.86 -8.80 15.22
N PHE A 131 -3.92 -7.86 15.08
CA PHE A 131 -2.57 -8.14 14.59
C PHE A 131 -1.46 -7.75 15.56
N THR A 132 -1.79 -7.44 16.80
CA THR A 132 -0.81 -7.24 17.87
C THR A 132 -0.96 -8.29 18.94
N ASN A 133 0.14 -8.65 19.60
CA ASN A 133 0.14 -9.50 20.77
C ASN A 133 0.05 -8.65 22.06
N PRO A 134 -0.13 -9.25 23.25
CA PRO A 134 -0.19 -8.50 24.51
C PRO A 134 1.05 -7.63 24.82
N GLY A 135 2.18 -7.90 24.16
CA GLY A 135 3.41 -7.10 24.25
C GLY A 135 3.51 -6.01 23.17
N TYR A 136 2.40 -5.74 22.45
CA TYR A 136 2.34 -4.79 21.33
C TYR A 136 3.26 -5.13 20.15
N GLY A 137 3.69 -6.39 20.04
CA GLY A 137 4.41 -6.86 18.86
C GLY A 137 3.46 -7.05 17.68
N SER A 138 3.81 -6.51 16.51
CA SER A 138 3.05 -6.70 15.28
C SER A 138 3.19 -8.13 14.76
N ARG A 139 2.10 -8.71 14.30
CA ARG A 139 2.05 -10.06 13.76
C ARG A 139 1.61 -10.07 12.30
N HIS A 140 2.08 -11.08 11.59
CA HIS A 140 1.63 -11.34 10.23
C HIS A 140 0.18 -11.80 10.19
N ASP A 141 -0.19 -12.71 11.08
CA ASP A 141 -1.50 -13.34 11.14
C ASP A 141 -2.36 -12.78 12.28
N VAL A 142 -3.66 -12.99 12.19
CA VAL A 142 -4.61 -12.52 13.20
C VAL A 142 -4.32 -13.22 14.54
N TYR A 143 -4.23 -12.44 15.61
CA TYR A 143 -3.98 -12.96 16.95
C TYR A 143 -5.25 -13.39 17.67
N ASN A 144 -6.34 -12.61 17.56
CA ASN A 144 -7.57 -12.88 18.29
C ASN A 144 -8.39 -13.98 17.63
N GLN A 145 -8.58 -15.07 18.35
CA GLN A 145 -9.44 -16.17 17.95
C GLN A 145 -10.90 -15.71 17.84
N GLY A 146 -11.57 -16.17 16.81
CA GLY A 146 -13.02 -15.98 16.66
C GLY A 146 -13.43 -14.79 15.81
N LEU A 147 -12.50 -13.92 15.40
CA LEU A 147 -12.79 -12.89 14.39
C LEU A 147 -11.90 -13.11 13.17
N SER A 148 -12.45 -13.74 12.19
CA SER A 148 -11.79 -13.94 10.91
C SER A 148 -12.17 -12.81 9.97
N ILE A 149 -11.43 -11.71 10.00
CA ILE A 149 -11.42 -10.77 8.89
C ILE A 149 -10.59 -11.32 7.73
N MET A 150 -9.74 -12.30 8.02
CA MET A 150 -8.87 -12.92 7.03
C MET A 150 -9.23 -14.37 6.84
N ARG A 151 -9.46 -14.75 5.61
CA ARG A 151 -9.55 -16.15 5.22
C ARG A 151 -8.18 -16.78 5.27
N ARG A 152 -8.14 -18.06 5.59
CA ARG A 152 -7.00 -18.92 5.33
C ARG A 152 -6.59 -18.73 3.85
N GLY A 153 -5.41 -18.15 3.63
CA GLY A 153 -4.95 -17.88 2.27
C GLY A 153 -4.66 -19.18 1.53
N THR A 154 -4.98 -19.22 0.27
CA THR A 154 -4.64 -20.31 -0.63
C THR A 154 -3.13 -20.48 -0.82
N ASN A 155 -2.36 -19.50 -0.40
CA ASN A 155 -0.93 -19.42 -0.63
C ASN A 155 -0.10 -19.98 0.51
N SER A 156 -0.36 -21.15 1.04
CA SER A 156 0.59 -21.76 1.95
C SER A 156 0.16 -22.04 3.38
N GLY A 157 -1.08 -21.88 3.73
CA GLY A 157 -1.49 -22.01 5.14
C GLY A 157 -0.87 -20.98 6.07
N ARG A 158 -0.33 -19.88 5.51
CA ARG A 158 0.29 -18.79 6.27
C ARG A 158 -0.71 -17.85 6.90
N PHE A 159 -1.95 -17.87 6.46
CA PHE A 159 -3.02 -17.08 7.03
C PHE A 159 -3.84 -18.00 7.94
N THR A 160 -3.24 -18.35 9.04
CA THR A 160 -3.97 -19.05 10.09
C THR A 160 -4.91 -18.06 10.74
N VAL A 161 -6.17 -18.40 10.72
CA VAL A 161 -7.06 -17.95 11.78
C VAL A 161 -6.41 -18.42 13.07
N ALA A 162 -6.21 -17.52 14.01
CA ALA A 162 -5.68 -17.88 15.31
C ALA A 162 -6.50 -19.06 15.86
N GLY A 163 -5.86 -20.17 16.11
CA GLY A 163 -6.50 -21.41 16.54
C GLY A 163 -6.20 -22.65 15.70
N ASP A 164 -5.83 -22.50 14.45
CA ASP A 164 -5.55 -23.64 13.57
C ASP A 164 -4.07 -24.08 13.59
N ALA A 165 -3.19 -23.25 14.08
CA ALA A 165 -1.83 -23.62 14.43
C ALA A 165 -1.36 -22.71 15.57
N PRO A 166 -0.72 -23.26 16.59
CA PRO A 166 -0.02 -22.46 17.60
C PRO A 166 1.09 -21.71 16.86
N GLY A 167 0.80 -20.47 16.55
CA GLY A 167 1.64 -19.39 16.26
C GLY A 167 2.96 -19.63 15.56
N GLU A 168 3.04 -19.57 14.26
CA GLU A 168 4.17 -18.89 13.68
C GLU A 168 3.98 -17.40 13.97
N GLU A 169 4.48 -16.95 15.10
CA GLU A 169 4.61 -15.53 15.42
C GLU A 169 5.70 -14.93 14.57
N ILE A 170 5.37 -14.68 13.32
CA ILE A 170 6.25 -13.88 12.47
C ILE A 170 6.04 -12.43 12.87
N MET A 171 6.99 -11.88 13.62
CA MET A 171 7.02 -10.46 13.89
C MET A 171 7.13 -9.69 12.57
N GLN A 172 6.20 -8.79 12.35
CA GLN A 172 6.26 -7.87 11.23
C GLN A 172 6.57 -6.47 11.74
N MET A 173 7.84 -6.12 11.73
CA MET A 173 8.29 -4.78 12.11
C MET A 173 7.73 -3.69 11.20
N ASP A 174 7.43 -4.02 9.95
CA ASP A 174 6.85 -3.08 8.97
C ASP A 174 5.54 -2.46 9.47
N GLY A 175 4.69 -3.25 10.15
CA GLY A 175 3.44 -2.75 10.74
C GLY A 175 3.67 -1.85 11.96
N MET A 176 4.79 -1.99 12.65
CA MET A 176 5.13 -1.16 13.81
C MET A 176 5.74 0.18 13.39
N CYS A 177 6.30 0.27 12.20
CA CYS A 177 6.97 1.47 11.69
C CYS A 177 6.07 2.30 10.75
N ALA A 178 4.89 1.80 10.42
CA ALA A 178 3.89 2.52 9.63
C ALA A 178 3.04 3.45 10.50
#